data_adc931f714ebbde75f240c62c6b5c1b0
#
_entry.id   adc931f714ebbde75f240c62c6b5c1b0
#
_cell.length_a   1.000
_cell.length_b   1.000
_cell.length_c   1.000
_cell.angle_alpha   90.00
_cell.angle_beta   90.00
_cell.angle_gamma   90.00
#
_symmetry.space_group_name_H-M   'P 1'
#
loop_
_entity.id
_entity.type
_entity.pdbx_description
1 polymer ?
#
loop_
_entity_poly.entity_id
_entity_poly.type
_entity_poly.pdbx_seq_one_letter_code
_entity_poly.pdbx_strand_id
1 'polypeptide(L)'
;MPNAGRTLAGALVATTTLVLGIVPTAGAGAVDDATLTPRTDFVVQPLRPDGSTPPPPANGEKIPNIDSVKATVRTYYGATGTGIAHKTSSPYISEITALQQDVLDALPDPAPRPDLAVVLDVDDTLLWTYDMVDAAMHFHVDPEVRDEEWVQPGRFPAVPGMVDFVAEVSDRGYDVYALSERSPAQEEATLANLAAAGYAGFTRDTVLTGSRAAQSLVELKAGLRAGLEAQGTTIVLNVGDQYADLLGGNAEETVKLPNPTYYRPSPNIEGAPTSDADLVLPTEFEMAANGASGRTTPGDRIPNVDNVLAEIRAYYGAVNGIADQQSSPYLTQMTAFAKRWKQKLTDVCARGMRKGLRPAVVFDADDTTLMTYDMEDAAMEFNYSTTLQNVWVQESRFPATPRMPGVVAAAAKAGCTIVGLTGRNNAQRVATLDNLARWYHDARGNPYFRSAHYFTKWTSSDTPPAHVDCTVDGNPAGCSSLDFKASTRRLLQERGMRIVANFGDQFSDLIGGSSARPVKLPNPTYYLP
;
A
#
# COMPACT_ATOMS: atom_id res chain seq x y z
N MET A 1 19.44 -22.20 -75.24
CA MET A 1 20.71 -22.96 -75.33
C MET A 1 21.62 -22.54 -74.18
N PRO A 2 22.35 -23.44 -73.64
CA PRO A 2 22.62 -23.55 -72.22
C PRO A 2 24.02 -23.08 -71.83
N ASN A 3 24.24 -22.90 -70.54
CA ASN A 3 25.42 -23.58 -69.97
C ASN A 3 25.38 -23.61 -68.42
N ALA A 4 25.67 -24.77 -67.96
CA ALA A 4 25.80 -25.15 -66.57
C ALA A 4 27.17 -24.70 -65.98
N GLY A 5 27.18 -24.22 -64.75
CA GLY A 5 28.37 -23.98 -63.93
C GLY A 5 28.32 -24.76 -62.67
N ARG A 6 29.21 -25.73 -62.54
CA ARG A 6 29.39 -26.62 -61.38
C ARG A 6 29.91 -25.86 -60.16
N THR A 7 29.27 -26.03 -59.01
CA THR A 7 29.77 -25.62 -57.72
C THR A 7 30.63 -26.75 -57.10
N LEU A 8 31.84 -26.38 -56.70
CA LEU A 8 32.74 -27.20 -55.89
C LEU A 8 32.38 -27.06 -54.42
N ALA A 9 32.13 -28.19 -53.78
CA ALA A 9 31.94 -28.27 -52.32
C ALA A 9 33.32 -28.32 -51.66
N GLY A 10 33.59 -27.29 -50.83
CA GLY A 10 34.72 -27.25 -49.91
C GLY A 10 34.31 -27.85 -48.56
N ALA A 11 34.89 -28.94 -48.16
CA ALA A 11 34.72 -29.54 -46.84
C ALA A 11 35.50 -28.74 -45.81
N LEU A 12 34.77 -28.14 -44.86
CA LEU A 12 35.34 -27.49 -43.67
C LEU A 12 35.46 -28.55 -42.57
N VAL A 13 36.68 -28.91 -42.20
CA VAL A 13 36.97 -29.78 -41.05
C VAL A 13 36.82 -28.90 -39.79
N ALA A 14 35.75 -29.12 -39.02
CA ALA A 14 35.56 -28.49 -37.72
C ALA A 14 36.31 -29.32 -36.67
N THR A 15 37.40 -28.78 -36.16
CA THR A 15 38.06 -29.29 -34.94
C THR A 15 37.26 -28.89 -33.73
N THR A 16 36.53 -29.84 -33.14
CA THR A 16 35.83 -29.68 -31.88
C THR A 16 36.84 -29.76 -30.73
N THR A 17 37.20 -28.61 -30.18
CA THR A 17 37.90 -28.53 -28.90
C THR A 17 36.91 -28.81 -27.79
N LEU A 18 37.01 -29.99 -27.14
CA LEU A 18 36.23 -30.35 -25.98
C LEU A 18 36.72 -29.53 -24.77
N VAL A 19 36.09 -28.38 -24.53
CA VAL A 19 36.22 -27.67 -23.26
C VAL A 19 35.42 -28.44 -22.23
N LEU A 20 36.10 -29.21 -21.37
CA LEU A 20 35.48 -29.73 -20.14
C LEU A 20 35.12 -28.52 -19.27
N GLY A 21 33.92 -27.99 -19.46
CA GLY A 21 33.30 -27.10 -18.52
C GLY A 21 33.06 -27.83 -17.23
N ILE A 22 33.72 -27.39 -16.16
CA ILE A 22 33.36 -27.75 -14.81
C ILE A 22 31.92 -27.27 -14.62
N VAL A 23 30.95 -28.17 -14.74
CA VAL A 23 29.57 -27.90 -14.37
C VAL A 23 29.59 -27.71 -12.86
N PRO A 24 29.31 -26.49 -12.34
CA PRO A 24 29.14 -26.35 -10.92
C PRO A 24 27.97 -27.27 -10.54
N THR A 25 28.22 -28.22 -9.66
CA THR A 25 27.18 -29.05 -9.07
C THR A 25 26.14 -28.10 -8.48
N ALA A 26 25.02 -27.97 -9.14
CA ALA A 26 23.87 -27.22 -8.66
C ALA A 26 23.53 -27.73 -7.25
N GLY A 27 23.91 -26.98 -6.25
CA GLY A 27 23.48 -27.19 -4.88
C GLY A 27 21.95 -27.22 -4.91
N ALA A 28 21.35 -28.28 -4.38
CA ALA A 28 19.93 -28.52 -4.44
C ALA A 28 19.10 -27.26 -4.15
N GLY A 29 18.46 -26.70 -5.18
CA GLY A 29 17.29 -25.88 -5.11
C GLY A 29 17.50 -24.48 -4.55
N ALA A 30 18.35 -23.65 -5.16
CA ALA A 30 18.10 -22.21 -5.10
C ALA A 30 16.72 -21.97 -5.73
N VAL A 31 15.79 -21.43 -4.95
CA VAL A 31 14.52 -20.95 -5.50
C VAL A 31 14.87 -19.72 -6.34
N ASP A 32 14.38 -19.68 -7.56
CA ASP A 32 14.52 -18.51 -8.42
C ASP A 32 13.79 -17.33 -7.75
N ASP A 33 14.49 -16.22 -7.53
CA ASP A 33 13.91 -15.01 -6.95
C ASP A 33 12.73 -14.50 -7.75
N ALA A 34 12.68 -14.77 -9.06
CA ALA A 34 11.53 -14.48 -9.92
C ALA A 34 10.24 -15.21 -9.49
N THR A 35 10.32 -16.28 -8.68
CA THR A 35 9.14 -16.94 -8.11
C THR A 35 8.60 -16.25 -6.85
N LEU A 36 9.30 -15.27 -6.33
CA LEU A 36 8.92 -14.44 -5.18
C LEU A 36 8.29 -13.12 -5.66
N THR A 37 7.40 -13.20 -6.64
CA THR A 37 6.72 -12.01 -7.16
C THR A 37 5.57 -11.60 -6.24
N PRO A 38 5.43 -10.30 -5.95
CA PRO A 38 4.24 -9.78 -5.30
C PRO A 38 2.99 -10.06 -6.14
N ARG A 39 1.86 -10.11 -5.45
CA ARG A 39 0.56 -10.13 -6.12
C ARG A 39 0.30 -8.77 -6.77
N THR A 40 -0.31 -8.75 -7.95
CA THR A 40 -0.57 -7.52 -8.71
C THR A 40 -2.06 -7.25 -8.94
N ASP A 41 -2.94 -8.19 -8.62
CA ASP A 41 -4.39 -8.03 -8.76
C ASP A 41 -5.07 -8.11 -7.38
N PHE A 42 -5.72 -7.05 -7.01
CA PHE A 42 -6.44 -6.92 -5.75
C PHE A 42 -7.88 -6.50 -6.00
N VAL A 43 -8.78 -6.91 -5.11
CA VAL A 43 -10.13 -6.35 -4.99
C VAL A 43 -10.25 -5.80 -3.57
N VAL A 44 -10.23 -4.49 -3.46
CA VAL A 44 -10.39 -3.78 -2.19
C VAL A 44 -11.85 -3.41 -2.05
N GLN A 45 -12.48 -3.87 -0.98
CA GLN A 45 -13.90 -3.60 -0.72
C GLN A 45 -14.07 -2.22 -0.09
N PRO A 46 -15.07 -1.44 -0.50
CA PRO A 46 -15.35 -0.16 0.12
C PRO A 46 -15.86 -0.33 1.56
N LEU A 47 -15.56 0.66 2.39
CA LEU A 47 -16.17 0.80 3.71
C LEU A 47 -17.70 0.84 3.60
N ARG A 48 -18.40 0.23 4.57
CA ARG A 48 -19.85 0.27 4.61
C ARG A 48 -20.36 1.57 5.24
N PRO A 49 -21.60 1.99 4.91
CA PRO A 49 -22.18 3.22 5.43
C PRO A 49 -22.29 3.30 6.96
N ASP A 50 -22.39 2.15 7.62
CA ASP A 50 -22.41 2.03 9.08
C ASP A 50 -21.01 2.08 9.72
N GLY A 51 -19.97 2.31 8.89
CA GLY A 51 -18.57 2.31 9.33
C GLY A 51 -17.97 0.92 9.54
N SER A 52 -18.76 -0.15 9.33
CA SER A 52 -18.23 -1.50 9.41
C SER A 52 -17.41 -1.83 8.17
N THR A 53 -16.35 -2.63 8.35
CA THR A 53 -15.57 -3.15 7.24
C THR A 53 -16.21 -4.42 6.67
N PRO A 54 -16.13 -4.66 5.36
CA PRO A 54 -16.39 -5.98 4.81
C PRO A 54 -15.50 -7.03 5.48
N PRO A 55 -15.90 -8.31 5.48
CA PRO A 55 -15.03 -9.37 5.99
C PRO A 55 -13.67 -9.32 5.27
N PRO A 56 -12.56 -9.19 6.00
CA PRO A 56 -11.25 -9.09 5.38
C PRO A 56 -10.88 -10.41 4.69
N PRO A 57 -10.00 -10.38 3.69
CA PRO A 57 -9.45 -11.59 3.12
C PRO A 57 -8.83 -12.49 4.21
N ALA A 58 -9.11 -13.79 4.15
CA ALA A 58 -8.53 -14.77 5.09
C ALA A 58 -7.02 -14.96 4.88
N ASN A 59 -6.44 -14.31 3.89
CA ASN A 59 -5.02 -14.33 3.56
C ASN A 59 -4.52 -12.91 3.38
N GLY A 60 -3.62 -12.45 4.26
CA GLY A 60 -3.04 -11.11 4.22
C GLY A 60 -2.26 -10.78 2.95
N GLU A 61 -1.77 -11.79 2.22
CA GLU A 61 -1.16 -11.59 0.88
C GLU A 61 -2.17 -11.12 -0.19
N LYS A 62 -3.46 -11.09 0.14
CA LYS A 62 -4.52 -10.55 -0.73
C LYS A 62 -4.86 -9.10 -0.41
N ILE A 63 -4.29 -8.54 0.63
CA ILE A 63 -4.43 -7.14 0.99
C ILE A 63 -3.24 -6.39 0.39
N PRO A 64 -3.46 -5.29 -0.35
CA PRO A 64 -2.36 -4.47 -0.84
C PRO A 64 -1.51 -3.95 0.32
N ASN A 65 -0.20 -3.90 0.14
CA ASN A 65 0.67 -3.29 1.14
C ASN A 65 0.46 -1.77 1.18
N ILE A 66 0.19 -1.22 2.37
CA ILE A 66 -0.21 0.20 2.50
C ILE A 66 0.90 1.18 2.11
N ASP A 67 2.16 0.88 2.41
CA ASP A 67 3.27 1.76 1.98
C ASP A 67 3.39 1.83 0.46
N SER A 68 3.21 0.68 -0.20
CA SER A 68 3.23 0.62 -1.66
C SER A 68 2.02 1.35 -2.27
N VAL A 69 0.85 1.26 -1.64
CA VAL A 69 -0.35 2.02 -2.04
C VAL A 69 -0.10 3.52 -1.88
N LYS A 70 0.35 3.98 -0.70
CA LYS A 70 0.71 5.39 -0.46
C LYS A 70 1.77 5.90 -1.45
N ALA A 71 2.80 5.09 -1.73
CA ALA A 71 3.84 5.43 -2.70
C ALA A 71 3.26 5.57 -4.13
N THR A 72 2.31 4.71 -4.51
CA THR A 72 1.64 4.80 -5.81
C THR A 72 0.75 6.03 -5.89
N VAL A 73 -0.01 6.33 -4.85
CA VAL A 73 -0.82 7.56 -4.74
C VAL A 73 0.09 8.80 -4.87
N ARG A 74 1.23 8.84 -4.17
CA ARG A 74 2.20 9.93 -4.29
C ARG A 74 2.75 10.07 -5.72
N THR A 75 3.05 8.96 -6.38
CA THR A 75 3.49 8.97 -7.78
C THR A 75 2.40 9.49 -8.71
N TYR A 76 1.15 9.09 -8.48
CA TYR A 76 -0.01 9.56 -9.23
C TYR A 76 -0.20 11.08 -9.15
N TYR A 77 -0.08 11.66 -7.95
CA TYR A 77 -0.16 13.11 -7.75
C TYR A 77 1.16 13.84 -8.04
N GLY A 78 2.24 13.13 -8.38
CA GLY A 78 3.57 13.72 -8.56
C GLY A 78 4.19 14.26 -7.28
N ALA A 79 3.71 13.78 -6.12
CA ALA A 79 4.15 14.21 -4.79
C ALA A 79 5.34 13.37 -4.34
N THR A 80 6.56 13.86 -4.54
CA THR A 80 7.77 13.14 -4.15
C THR A 80 8.36 13.71 -2.86
N GLY A 81 8.44 12.87 -1.82
CA GLY A 81 9.20 13.14 -0.59
C GLY A 81 8.60 14.15 0.40
N THR A 82 7.73 15.04 -0.04
CA THR A 82 7.16 16.11 0.80
C THR A 82 5.66 15.97 1.07
N GLY A 83 4.98 15.05 0.37
CA GLY A 83 3.52 14.96 0.41
C GLY A 83 2.79 16.10 -0.30
N ILE A 84 3.52 16.99 -1.00
CA ILE A 84 2.96 18.09 -1.79
C ILE A 84 2.82 17.66 -3.24
N ALA A 85 1.60 17.73 -3.79
CA ALA A 85 1.32 17.40 -5.17
C ALA A 85 2.06 18.33 -6.16
N HIS A 86 2.48 17.77 -7.29
CA HIS A 86 3.03 18.58 -8.37
C HIS A 86 1.92 19.41 -9.04
N LYS A 87 2.10 20.72 -9.13
CA LYS A 87 1.00 21.65 -9.50
C LYS A 87 0.81 21.83 -11.01
N THR A 88 1.73 21.36 -11.84
CA THR A 88 1.71 21.61 -13.29
C THR A 88 1.77 20.34 -14.15
N SER A 89 2.21 19.21 -13.61
CA SER A 89 2.27 17.95 -14.37
C SER A 89 2.30 16.75 -13.45
N SER A 90 1.41 15.81 -13.65
CA SER A 90 1.37 14.50 -12.99
C SER A 90 0.40 13.59 -13.74
N PRO A 91 0.41 12.29 -13.50
CA PRO A 91 -0.65 11.41 -14.01
C PRO A 91 -2.06 11.89 -13.66
N TYR A 92 -2.27 12.36 -12.41
CA TYR A 92 -3.53 12.95 -11.97
C TYR A 92 -3.95 14.15 -12.83
N ILE A 93 -3.05 15.13 -13.03
CA ILE A 93 -3.37 16.32 -13.83
C ILE A 93 -3.74 15.93 -15.26
N SER A 94 -3.02 14.98 -15.86
CA SER A 94 -3.31 14.51 -17.20
C SER A 94 -4.69 13.85 -17.30
N GLU A 95 -5.05 13.03 -16.31
CA GLU A 95 -6.34 12.33 -16.26
C GLU A 95 -7.49 13.30 -16.01
N ILE A 96 -7.37 14.21 -15.04
CA ILE A 96 -8.39 15.23 -14.75
C ILE A 96 -8.63 16.13 -15.96
N THR A 97 -7.57 16.58 -16.64
CA THR A 97 -7.70 17.44 -17.83
C THR A 97 -8.42 16.70 -18.96
N ALA A 98 -8.12 15.42 -19.16
CA ALA A 98 -8.80 14.62 -20.16
C ALA A 98 -10.30 14.46 -19.84
N LEU A 99 -10.65 14.14 -18.58
CA LEU A 99 -12.04 14.04 -18.13
C LEU A 99 -12.82 15.35 -18.29
N GLN A 100 -12.19 16.48 -17.95
CA GLN A 100 -12.78 17.81 -18.15
C GLN A 100 -13.09 18.09 -19.63
N GLN A 101 -12.16 17.74 -20.52
CA GLN A 101 -12.34 17.91 -21.96
C GLN A 101 -13.45 17.00 -22.50
N ASP A 102 -13.47 15.73 -22.09
CA ASP A 102 -14.51 14.78 -22.49
C ASP A 102 -15.91 15.28 -22.08
N VAL A 103 -16.03 15.87 -20.88
CA VAL A 103 -17.28 16.48 -20.41
C VAL A 103 -17.65 17.70 -21.23
N LEU A 104 -16.72 18.62 -21.49
CA LEU A 104 -16.98 19.81 -22.31
C LEU A 104 -17.39 19.44 -23.75
N ASP A 105 -16.78 18.41 -24.32
CA ASP A 105 -17.14 17.92 -25.66
C ASP A 105 -18.54 17.28 -25.69
N ALA A 106 -19.02 16.72 -24.58
CA ALA A 106 -20.35 16.13 -24.46
C ALA A 106 -21.46 17.17 -24.17
N LEU A 107 -21.12 18.28 -23.51
CA LEU A 107 -22.11 19.33 -23.18
C LEU A 107 -22.37 20.23 -24.39
N PRO A 108 -23.67 20.43 -24.79
CA PRO A 108 -24.03 21.38 -25.83
C PRO A 108 -23.49 22.80 -25.60
N ASP A 109 -23.08 23.45 -26.68
CA ASP A 109 -22.65 24.83 -26.71
C ASP A 109 -23.41 25.60 -27.83
N PRO A 110 -24.25 26.60 -27.48
CA PRO A 110 -24.65 27.00 -26.13
C PRO A 110 -25.64 26.03 -25.47
N ALA A 111 -25.91 26.22 -24.19
CA ALA A 111 -26.97 25.51 -23.47
C ALA A 111 -28.31 25.67 -24.20
N PRO A 112 -29.05 24.58 -24.50
CA PRO A 112 -30.27 24.66 -25.30
C PRO A 112 -31.46 25.29 -24.54
N ARG A 113 -31.35 25.42 -23.22
CA ARG A 113 -32.39 26.03 -22.36
C ARG A 113 -31.73 26.73 -21.18
N PRO A 114 -32.34 27.78 -20.61
CA PRO A 114 -31.78 28.56 -19.52
C PRO A 114 -31.91 27.92 -18.12
N ASP A 115 -32.68 26.85 -17.99
CA ASP A 115 -32.93 26.13 -16.73
C ASP A 115 -31.95 24.97 -16.50
N LEU A 116 -30.94 24.84 -17.34
CA LEU A 116 -29.95 23.77 -17.24
C LEU A 116 -28.80 24.11 -16.31
N ALA A 117 -28.46 23.17 -15.47
CA ALA A 117 -27.37 23.33 -14.51
C ALA A 117 -26.36 22.18 -14.51
N VAL A 118 -25.14 22.53 -14.13
CA VAL A 118 -24.08 21.61 -13.76
C VAL A 118 -23.84 21.73 -12.25
N VAL A 119 -23.81 20.60 -11.56
CA VAL A 119 -23.57 20.50 -10.13
C VAL A 119 -22.21 19.88 -9.88
N LEU A 120 -21.44 20.48 -8.99
CA LEU A 120 -20.08 20.07 -8.67
C LEU A 120 -19.95 19.86 -7.15
N ASP A 121 -19.21 18.84 -6.73
CA ASP A 121 -18.75 18.78 -5.35
C ASP A 121 -17.65 19.82 -5.08
N VAL A 122 -17.27 20.03 -3.82
CA VAL A 122 -16.25 21.00 -3.43
C VAL A 122 -14.90 20.37 -3.23
N ASP A 123 -14.77 19.40 -2.30
CA ASP A 123 -13.49 18.83 -1.92
C ASP A 123 -13.02 17.79 -2.97
N ASP A 124 -11.81 17.93 -3.47
CA ASP A 124 -11.22 17.16 -4.59
C ASP A 124 -12.03 17.18 -5.91
N THR A 125 -12.99 18.11 -6.00
CA THR A 125 -13.71 18.41 -7.24
C THR A 125 -13.44 19.85 -7.69
N LEU A 126 -13.73 20.84 -6.85
CA LEU A 126 -13.38 22.25 -7.07
C LEU A 126 -12.08 22.62 -6.34
N LEU A 127 -11.96 22.27 -5.07
CA LEU A 127 -10.81 22.56 -4.21
C LEU A 127 -9.97 21.29 -3.97
N TRP A 128 -8.68 21.39 -4.21
CA TRP A 128 -7.76 20.27 -4.17
C TRP A 128 -7.21 20.01 -2.78
N THR A 129 -7.63 18.92 -2.14
CA THR A 129 -7.28 18.63 -0.74
C THR A 129 -6.02 17.79 -0.55
N TYR A 130 -5.41 17.28 -1.61
CA TYR A 130 -4.30 16.33 -1.53
C TYR A 130 -3.16 16.75 -0.60
N ASP A 131 -2.71 18.00 -0.67
CA ASP A 131 -1.60 18.49 0.15
C ASP A 131 -1.92 18.42 1.65
N MET A 132 -3.18 18.67 2.02
CA MET A 132 -3.65 18.47 3.38
C MET A 132 -3.62 16.97 3.74
N VAL A 133 -4.16 16.13 2.87
CA VAL A 133 -4.30 14.69 3.15
C VAL A 133 -2.94 14.00 3.31
N ASP A 134 -1.94 14.31 2.47
CA ASP A 134 -0.62 13.66 2.57
C ASP A 134 0.37 14.48 3.42
N ALA A 135 0.63 15.76 3.11
CA ALA A 135 1.68 16.51 3.78
C ALA A 135 1.34 16.89 5.23
N ALA A 136 0.08 17.19 5.53
CA ALA A 136 -0.33 17.60 6.88
C ALA A 136 -0.86 16.43 7.72
N MET A 137 -1.64 15.53 7.12
CA MET A 137 -2.34 14.47 7.84
C MET A 137 -1.79 13.06 7.56
N HIS A 138 -0.83 12.90 6.63
CA HIS A 138 -0.20 11.61 6.31
C HIS A 138 -1.20 10.47 6.02
N PHE A 139 -2.29 10.79 5.33
CA PHE A 139 -3.44 9.90 5.08
C PHE A 139 -4.18 9.46 6.36
N HIS A 140 -4.06 10.19 7.44
CA HIS A 140 -4.83 9.98 8.66
C HIS A 140 -5.71 11.20 8.92
N VAL A 141 -7.04 11.01 8.91
CA VAL A 141 -7.97 12.15 9.03
C VAL A 141 -7.95 12.72 10.45
N ASP A 142 -7.43 13.94 10.59
CA ASP A 142 -7.51 14.76 11.78
C ASP A 142 -8.52 15.89 11.54
N PRO A 143 -9.71 15.86 12.18
CA PRO A 143 -10.72 16.89 11.99
C PRO A 143 -10.27 18.29 12.42
N GLU A 144 -9.41 18.41 13.44
CA GLU A 144 -8.91 19.70 13.92
C GLU A 144 -7.95 20.31 12.89
N VAL A 145 -6.99 19.53 12.36
CA VAL A 145 -6.10 19.98 11.29
C VAL A 145 -6.90 20.37 10.05
N ARG A 146 -7.86 19.51 9.64
CA ARG A 146 -8.72 19.81 8.48
C ARG A 146 -9.47 21.12 8.66
N ASP A 147 -10.20 21.28 9.76
CA ASP A 147 -11.14 22.37 9.92
C ASP A 147 -10.43 23.68 10.29
N GLU A 148 -9.50 23.66 11.25
CA GLU A 148 -8.87 24.88 11.78
C GLU A 148 -7.66 25.35 10.96
N GLU A 149 -6.90 24.40 10.39
CA GLU A 149 -5.68 24.77 9.65
C GLU A 149 -5.90 24.91 8.15
N TRP A 150 -6.92 24.26 7.58
CA TRP A 150 -7.12 24.25 6.13
C TRP A 150 -8.45 24.85 5.68
N VAL A 151 -9.59 24.40 6.22
CA VAL A 151 -10.91 24.90 5.78
C VAL A 151 -11.13 26.36 6.19
N GLN A 152 -10.98 26.66 7.48
CA GLN A 152 -11.23 28.03 7.98
C GLN A 152 -10.28 29.09 7.39
N PRO A 153 -8.97 28.82 7.23
CA PRO A 153 -8.07 29.77 6.56
C PRO A 153 -8.18 29.79 5.03
N GLY A 154 -8.95 28.90 4.41
CA GLY A 154 -9.13 28.83 2.96
C GLY A 154 -7.84 28.47 2.20
N ARG A 155 -7.13 27.42 2.60
CA ARG A 155 -5.80 27.08 2.06
C ARG A 155 -5.81 26.20 0.81
N PHE A 156 -6.95 25.69 0.39
CA PHE A 156 -6.99 24.76 -0.74
C PHE A 156 -6.83 25.49 -2.08
N PRO A 157 -5.90 25.03 -2.94
CA PRO A 157 -5.85 25.49 -4.32
C PRO A 157 -7.01 24.88 -5.13
N ALA A 158 -7.27 25.42 -6.31
CA ALA A 158 -8.19 24.80 -7.25
C ALA A 158 -7.67 23.43 -7.73
N VAL A 159 -8.58 22.52 -8.01
CA VAL A 159 -8.27 21.31 -8.79
C VAL A 159 -7.78 21.75 -10.18
N PRO A 160 -6.70 21.15 -10.71
CA PRO A 160 -6.11 21.57 -11.99
C PRO A 160 -7.12 21.61 -13.14
N GLY A 161 -7.15 22.72 -13.87
CA GLY A 161 -8.06 22.96 -15.00
C GLY A 161 -9.49 23.29 -14.63
N MET A 162 -9.92 23.12 -13.36
CA MET A 162 -11.33 23.21 -12.98
C MET A 162 -11.84 24.68 -12.96
N VAL A 163 -10.97 25.66 -12.77
CA VAL A 163 -11.36 27.09 -12.89
C VAL A 163 -11.80 27.38 -14.33
N ASP A 164 -11.00 26.98 -15.31
CA ASP A 164 -11.31 27.18 -16.73
C ASP A 164 -12.54 26.36 -17.16
N PHE A 165 -12.66 25.13 -16.64
CA PHE A 165 -13.83 24.30 -16.87
C PHE A 165 -15.13 24.96 -16.39
N VAL A 166 -15.15 25.47 -15.16
CA VAL A 166 -16.33 26.17 -14.58
C VAL A 166 -16.66 27.44 -15.39
N ALA A 167 -15.65 28.20 -15.77
CA ALA A 167 -15.84 29.39 -16.59
C ALA A 167 -16.46 29.04 -17.95
N GLU A 168 -15.94 28.04 -18.65
CA GLU A 168 -16.46 27.58 -19.95
C GLU A 168 -17.90 27.07 -19.85
N VAL A 169 -18.22 26.26 -18.82
CA VAL A 169 -19.59 25.78 -18.58
C VAL A 169 -20.56 26.96 -18.36
N SER A 170 -20.15 27.96 -17.56
CA SER A 170 -20.94 29.16 -17.32
C SER A 170 -21.10 30.01 -18.58
N ASP A 171 -20.03 30.18 -19.37
CA ASP A 171 -20.05 30.97 -20.62
C ASP A 171 -20.96 30.32 -21.69
N ARG A 172 -21.13 29.00 -21.67
CA ARG A 172 -22.12 28.27 -22.48
C ARG A 172 -23.56 28.50 -22.03
N GLY A 173 -23.80 29.11 -20.85
CA GLY A 173 -25.10 29.46 -20.32
C GLY A 173 -25.73 28.41 -19.40
N TYR A 174 -24.93 27.54 -18.81
CA TYR A 174 -25.37 26.65 -17.74
C TYR A 174 -25.25 27.36 -16.39
N ASP A 175 -26.24 27.19 -15.52
CA ASP A 175 -26.06 27.52 -14.11
C ASP A 175 -25.08 26.54 -13.44
N VAL A 176 -24.20 27.04 -12.55
CA VAL A 176 -23.23 26.20 -11.86
C VAL A 176 -23.46 26.26 -10.36
N TYR A 177 -23.67 25.11 -9.75
CA TYR A 177 -23.86 24.95 -8.31
C TYR A 177 -22.74 24.09 -7.70
N ALA A 178 -22.30 24.47 -6.49
CA ALA A 178 -21.40 23.67 -5.68
C ALA A 178 -22.16 23.05 -4.50
N LEU A 179 -22.08 21.73 -4.34
CA LEU A 179 -22.70 21.00 -3.22
C LEU A 179 -21.62 20.45 -2.29
N SER A 180 -21.66 20.84 -1.00
CA SER A 180 -20.62 20.45 -0.06
C SER A 180 -21.18 19.76 1.19
N GLU A 181 -20.43 18.78 1.73
CA GLU A 181 -20.67 18.25 3.07
C GLU A 181 -20.15 19.16 4.20
N ARG A 182 -19.47 20.24 3.85
CA ARG A 182 -19.01 21.24 4.81
C ARG A 182 -20.21 21.85 5.54
N SER A 183 -20.05 22.06 6.84
CA SER A 183 -21.15 22.59 7.66
C SER A 183 -21.52 24.02 7.26
N PRO A 184 -22.74 24.49 7.55
CA PRO A 184 -23.11 25.88 7.34
C PRO A 184 -22.18 26.91 8.03
N ALA A 185 -21.52 26.51 9.13
CA ALA A 185 -20.52 27.36 9.79
C ALA A 185 -19.23 27.54 8.97
N GLN A 186 -18.99 26.68 8.00
CA GLN A 186 -17.82 26.73 7.10
C GLN A 186 -18.14 27.37 5.73
N GLU A 187 -19.39 27.76 5.48
CA GLU A 187 -19.85 28.29 4.20
C GLU A 187 -19.07 29.55 3.79
N GLU A 188 -18.89 30.51 4.70
CA GLU A 188 -18.15 31.76 4.42
C GLU A 188 -16.68 31.48 4.07
N ALA A 189 -16.02 30.60 4.83
CA ALA A 189 -14.66 30.19 4.55
C ALA A 189 -14.55 29.45 3.20
N THR A 190 -15.55 28.62 2.87
CA THR A 190 -15.61 27.91 1.59
C THR A 190 -15.73 28.88 0.41
N LEU A 191 -16.65 29.85 0.49
CA LEU A 191 -16.80 30.89 -0.52
C LEU A 191 -15.53 31.72 -0.69
N ALA A 192 -14.90 32.12 0.42
CA ALA A 192 -13.65 32.85 0.39
C ALA A 192 -12.53 32.04 -0.27
N ASN A 193 -12.46 30.72 0.00
CA ASN A 193 -11.46 29.85 -0.60
C ASN A 193 -11.72 29.66 -2.10
N LEU A 194 -12.96 29.44 -2.53
CA LEU A 194 -13.31 29.34 -3.96
C LEU A 194 -12.89 30.61 -4.70
N ALA A 195 -13.21 31.79 -4.15
CA ALA A 195 -12.79 33.06 -4.74
C ALA A 195 -11.26 33.21 -4.80
N ALA A 196 -10.56 32.85 -3.73
CA ALA A 196 -9.08 32.89 -3.69
C ALA A 196 -8.44 31.89 -4.66
N ALA A 197 -9.08 30.73 -4.89
CA ALA A 197 -8.66 29.72 -5.84
C ALA A 197 -8.91 30.12 -7.32
N GLY A 198 -9.62 31.24 -7.55
CA GLY A 198 -9.83 31.81 -8.89
C GLY A 198 -11.23 31.57 -9.48
N TYR A 199 -12.15 30.94 -8.75
CA TYR A 199 -13.52 30.75 -9.22
C TYR A 199 -14.32 32.06 -9.14
N ALA A 200 -14.91 32.47 -10.25
CA ALA A 200 -15.88 33.55 -10.31
C ALA A 200 -17.31 33.02 -10.24
N GLY A 201 -18.23 33.82 -9.70
CA GLY A 201 -19.67 33.53 -9.76
C GLY A 201 -20.26 32.71 -8.62
N PHE A 202 -19.47 32.05 -7.79
CA PHE A 202 -19.99 31.36 -6.61
C PHE A 202 -20.45 32.34 -5.53
N THR A 203 -21.67 32.15 -5.04
CA THR A 203 -22.34 32.94 -4.02
C THR A 203 -23.02 32.03 -3.00
N ARG A 204 -23.64 32.59 -1.97
CA ARG A 204 -24.43 31.84 -1.00
C ARG A 204 -25.63 31.11 -1.63
N ASP A 205 -26.13 31.59 -2.77
CA ASP A 205 -27.25 30.97 -3.48
C ASP A 205 -26.79 29.79 -4.37
N THR A 206 -25.51 29.73 -4.70
CA THR A 206 -24.95 28.69 -5.59
C THR A 206 -24.00 27.72 -4.88
N VAL A 207 -23.55 28.02 -3.65
CA VAL A 207 -22.79 27.09 -2.79
C VAL A 207 -23.71 26.55 -1.71
N LEU A 208 -24.15 25.33 -1.87
CA LEU A 208 -25.10 24.68 -0.97
C LEU A 208 -24.37 23.78 0.00
N THR A 209 -24.41 24.15 1.26
CA THR A 209 -23.85 23.37 2.38
C THR A 209 -24.98 22.69 3.16
N GLY A 210 -24.65 21.64 3.91
CA GLY A 210 -25.65 20.96 4.69
C GLY A 210 -25.11 20.23 5.93
N SER A 211 -26.01 19.92 6.87
CA SER A 211 -25.66 19.20 8.07
C SER A 211 -25.92 17.69 7.92
N ARG A 212 -24.91 16.89 8.24
CA ARG A 212 -25.01 15.43 8.30
C ARG A 212 -25.58 14.89 9.63
N ALA A 213 -26.05 15.75 10.51
CA ALA A 213 -26.42 15.36 11.89
C ALA A 213 -27.50 14.25 11.97
N ALA A 214 -28.31 14.05 10.93
CA ALA A 214 -29.39 13.06 10.91
C ALA A 214 -29.52 12.30 9.59
N GLN A 215 -28.53 12.42 8.67
CA GLN A 215 -28.61 11.84 7.33
C GLN A 215 -27.23 11.43 6.82
N SER A 216 -27.21 10.46 5.91
CA SER A 216 -25.99 10.08 5.19
C SER A 216 -25.57 11.18 4.20
N LEU A 217 -24.33 11.10 3.71
CA LEU A 217 -23.83 12.03 2.70
C LEU A 217 -24.64 11.94 1.40
N VAL A 218 -25.01 10.73 0.98
CA VAL A 218 -25.85 10.52 -0.20
C VAL A 218 -27.22 11.19 -0.03
N GLU A 219 -27.89 11.01 1.11
CA GLU A 219 -29.18 11.64 1.37
C GLU A 219 -29.07 13.17 1.38
N LEU A 220 -28.00 13.71 1.97
CA LEU A 220 -27.73 15.15 1.95
C LEU A 220 -27.59 15.67 0.51
N LYS A 221 -26.65 15.11 -0.25
CA LYS A 221 -26.35 15.56 -1.62
C LYS A 221 -27.54 15.36 -2.58
N ALA A 222 -28.21 14.21 -2.51
CA ALA A 222 -29.43 13.95 -3.29
C ALA A 222 -30.56 14.91 -2.91
N GLY A 223 -30.74 15.21 -1.62
CA GLY A 223 -31.74 16.17 -1.16
C GLY A 223 -31.47 17.60 -1.66
N LEU A 224 -30.20 18.03 -1.70
CA LEU A 224 -29.83 19.32 -2.26
C LEU A 224 -30.13 19.40 -3.75
N ARG A 225 -29.80 18.35 -4.53
CA ARG A 225 -30.15 18.26 -5.96
C ARG A 225 -31.68 18.28 -6.18
N ALA A 226 -32.42 17.48 -5.40
CA ALA A 226 -33.86 17.49 -5.46
C ALA A 226 -34.47 18.87 -5.15
N GLY A 227 -33.86 19.64 -4.26
CA GLY A 227 -34.24 21.01 -3.94
C GLY A 227 -34.07 21.96 -5.13
N LEU A 228 -33.01 21.82 -5.90
CA LEU A 228 -32.80 22.59 -7.14
C LEU A 228 -33.83 22.24 -8.21
N GLU A 229 -34.07 20.96 -8.41
CA GLU A 229 -35.12 20.51 -9.38
C GLU A 229 -36.52 21.01 -9.00
N ALA A 230 -36.83 21.00 -7.69
CA ALA A 230 -38.13 21.54 -7.21
C ALA A 230 -38.29 23.06 -7.46
N GLN A 231 -37.19 23.78 -7.67
CA GLN A 231 -37.18 25.19 -8.06
C GLN A 231 -37.21 25.40 -9.57
N GLY A 232 -37.26 24.32 -10.36
CA GLY A 232 -37.35 24.37 -11.82
C GLY A 232 -36.00 24.22 -12.54
N THR A 233 -34.90 23.95 -11.83
CA THR A 233 -33.60 23.70 -12.42
C THR A 233 -33.54 22.25 -12.94
N THR A 234 -33.00 22.04 -14.13
CA THR A 234 -32.72 20.69 -14.66
C THR A 234 -31.19 20.43 -14.54
N ILE A 235 -30.81 19.49 -13.71
CA ILE A 235 -29.40 19.13 -13.53
C ILE A 235 -29.00 18.14 -14.63
N VAL A 236 -28.27 18.64 -15.63
CA VAL A 236 -27.81 17.81 -16.76
C VAL A 236 -26.55 17.03 -16.41
N LEU A 237 -25.75 17.53 -15.47
CA LEU A 237 -24.51 16.90 -15.07
C LEU A 237 -24.24 17.10 -13.57
N ASN A 238 -23.82 16.03 -12.90
CA ASN A 238 -23.33 16.05 -11.53
C ASN A 238 -21.94 15.43 -11.48
N VAL A 239 -20.96 16.19 -10.97
CA VAL A 239 -19.55 15.80 -10.91
C VAL A 239 -19.09 15.73 -9.47
N GLY A 240 -18.40 14.68 -9.09
CA GLY A 240 -17.84 14.50 -7.75
C GLY A 240 -16.75 13.44 -7.70
N ASP A 241 -15.93 13.49 -6.66
CA ASP A 241 -14.82 12.54 -6.45
C ASP A 241 -15.22 11.34 -5.57
N GLN A 242 -16.39 11.39 -4.92
CA GLN A 242 -16.93 10.29 -4.13
C GLN A 242 -18.23 9.74 -4.77
N TYR A 243 -18.47 8.44 -4.63
CA TYR A 243 -19.75 7.86 -5.05
C TYR A 243 -20.94 8.49 -4.30
N ALA A 244 -20.71 8.89 -3.05
CA ALA A 244 -21.70 9.61 -2.25
C ALA A 244 -22.18 10.91 -2.88
N ASP A 245 -21.39 11.56 -3.70
CA ASP A 245 -21.76 12.77 -4.42
C ASP A 245 -22.73 12.49 -5.57
N LEU A 246 -22.60 11.30 -6.17
CA LEU A 246 -23.23 10.94 -7.44
C LEU A 246 -24.51 10.14 -7.27
N LEU A 247 -24.61 9.35 -6.19
CA LEU A 247 -25.76 8.49 -5.94
C LEU A 247 -27.00 9.27 -5.49
N GLY A 248 -28.16 8.61 -5.56
CA GLY A 248 -29.45 9.18 -5.11
C GLY A 248 -30.22 9.95 -6.16
N GLY A 249 -29.80 9.94 -7.43
CA GLY A 249 -30.53 10.54 -8.56
C GLY A 249 -30.50 12.08 -8.59
N ASN A 250 -31.51 12.65 -9.25
CA ASN A 250 -31.67 14.10 -9.48
C ASN A 250 -30.47 14.69 -10.27
N ALA A 251 -30.03 13.98 -11.31
CA ALA A 251 -29.14 14.46 -12.36
C ALA A 251 -29.27 13.51 -13.56
N GLU A 252 -29.20 14.04 -14.78
CA GLU A 252 -29.30 13.24 -16.02
C GLU A 252 -28.04 12.38 -16.20
N GLU A 253 -26.86 12.96 -15.99
CA GLU A 253 -25.56 12.30 -16.11
C GLU A 253 -24.69 12.54 -14.85
N THR A 254 -23.78 11.61 -14.59
CA THR A 254 -22.84 11.72 -13.47
C THR A 254 -21.41 11.43 -13.92
N VAL A 255 -20.44 12.18 -13.39
CA VAL A 255 -19.01 11.97 -13.68
C VAL A 255 -18.25 11.82 -12.36
N LYS A 256 -17.60 10.65 -12.19
CA LYS A 256 -16.74 10.35 -11.06
C LYS A 256 -15.32 10.83 -11.36
N LEU A 257 -14.81 11.73 -10.52
CA LEU A 257 -13.40 12.10 -10.53
C LEU A 257 -12.57 11.12 -9.70
N PRO A 258 -11.32 10.82 -10.10
CA PRO A 258 -10.48 9.88 -9.37
C PRO A 258 -10.02 10.44 -8.01
N ASN A 259 -10.22 9.66 -6.94
CA ASN A 259 -9.67 9.97 -5.62
C ASN A 259 -9.22 8.68 -4.91
N PRO A 260 -7.94 8.32 -4.96
CA PRO A 260 -7.41 7.16 -4.24
C PRO A 260 -7.00 7.46 -2.79
N THR A 261 -7.22 8.67 -2.26
CA THR A 261 -6.69 9.09 -0.96
C THR A 261 -7.60 8.77 0.21
N TYR A 262 -8.86 9.16 0.16
CA TYR A 262 -9.85 8.91 1.20
C TYR A 262 -11.16 8.41 0.60
N TYR A 263 -12.02 7.87 1.46
CA TYR A 263 -13.28 7.26 1.04
C TYR A 263 -14.45 7.71 1.91
N ARG A 264 -15.55 8.12 1.26
CA ARG A 264 -16.82 8.47 1.92
C ARG A 264 -17.85 7.36 1.63
N PRO A 265 -18.17 6.50 2.61
CA PRO A 265 -19.07 5.38 2.41
C PRO A 265 -20.49 5.85 2.12
N SER A 266 -21.14 5.17 1.16
CA SER A 266 -22.51 5.47 0.68
C SER A 266 -23.49 4.34 1.00
N PRO A 267 -24.65 4.63 1.62
CA PRO A 267 -25.71 3.65 1.77
C PRO A 267 -26.37 3.38 0.41
N ASN A 268 -26.94 2.18 0.28
CA ASN A 268 -27.89 1.91 -0.79
C ASN A 268 -29.14 2.77 -0.59
N ILE A 269 -29.48 3.58 -1.60
CA ILE A 269 -30.76 4.28 -1.66
C ILE A 269 -31.70 3.46 -2.52
N GLU A 270 -32.94 3.26 -2.07
CA GLU A 270 -33.95 2.53 -2.82
C GLU A 270 -34.18 3.18 -4.20
N GLY A 271 -34.03 2.39 -5.27
CA GLY A 271 -34.14 2.85 -6.64
C GLY A 271 -32.85 3.37 -7.29
N ALA A 272 -31.76 3.53 -6.53
CA ALA A 272 -30.45 3.81 -7.12
C ALA A 272 -29.81 2.51 -7.67
N PRO A 273 -29.05 2.57 -8.77
CA PRO A 273 -28.22 1.44 -9.14
C PRO A 273 -27.19 1.25 -8.05
N THR A 274 -27.24 0.11 -7.37
CA THR A 274 -26.12 -0.53 -6.71
C THR A 274 -25.47 0.21 -5.51
N SER A 275 -24.93 -0.56 -4.63
CA SER A 275 -24.01 -0.10 -3.57
C SER A 275 -22.66 0.29 -4.19
N ASP A 276 -21.88 1.09 -3.49
CA ASP A 276 -20.46 1.32 -3.84
C ASP A 276 -19.69 0.01 -4.08
N ALA A 277 -20.08 -1.06 -3.39
CA ALA A 277 -19.49 -2.39 -3.58
C ALA A 277 -19.60 -2.91 -5.03
N ASP A 278 -20.61 -2.50 -5.77
CA ASP A 278 -20.81 -2.89 -7.17
C ASP A 278 -20.08 -1.95 -8.14
N LEU A 279 -19.63 -0.79 -7.65
CA LEU A 279 -18.90 0.22 -8.43
C LEU A 279 -17.39 0.11 -8.27
N VAL A 280 -16.89 -0.61 -7.25
CA VAL A 280 -15.45 -0.81 -7.04
C VAL A 280 -14.88 -1.73 -8.11
N LEU A 281 -14.01 -1.19 -8.92
CA LEU A 281 -13.30 -1.96 -9.94
C LEU A 281 -12.18 -2.79 -9.29
N PRO A 282 -11.93 -4.02 -9.80
CA PRO A 282 -10.69 -4.73 -9.45
C PRO A 282 -9.48 -3.85 -9.74
N THR A 283 -8.64 -3.67 -8.75
CA THR A 283 -7.41 -2.88 -8.92
C THR A 283 -6.30 -3.76 -9.45
N GLU A 284 -5.67 -3.34 -10.54
CA GLU A 284 -4.38 -3.89 -10.98
C GLU A 284 -3.28 -3.08 -10.30
N PHE A 285 -2.83 -3.57 -9.16
CA PHE A 285 -1.79 -2.92 -8.39
C PHE A 285 -0.50 -3.72 -8.50
N GLU A 286 0.50 -3.14 -9.15
CA GLU A 286 1.82 -3.73 -9.31
C GLU A 286 2.70 -3.41 -8.10
N MET A 287 3.20 -4.47 -7.47
CA MET A 287 4.19 -4.41 -6.40
C MET A 287 5.39 -5.23 -6.82
N ALA A 288 6.49 -4.60 -7.18
CA ALA A 288 7.73 -5.31 -7.48
C ALA A 288 8.52 -5.65 -6.20
N ALA A 289 9.36 -6.68 -6.27
CA ALA A 289 10.19 -7.10 -5.14
C ALA A 289 11.19 -6.04 -4.65
N ASN A 290 11.50 -5.05 -5.48
CA ASN A 290 12.36 -3.91 -5.15
C ASN A 290 11.57 -2.67 -4.65
N GLY A 291 10.28 -2.79 -4.42
CA GLY A 291 9.42 -1.69 -3.95
C GLY A 291 8.93 -0.75 -5.04
N ALA A 292 9.29 -0.95 -6.30
CA ALA A 292 8.75 -0.14 -7.37
C ALA A 292 7.22 -0.31 -7.43
N SER A 293 6.50 0.81 -7.51
CA SER A 293 5.07 0.82 -7.75
C SER A 293 4.79 0.84 -9.25
N GLY A 294 3.74 0.13 -9.65
CA GLY A 294 3.38 -0.01 -11.03
C GLY A 294 2.40 1.02 -11.55
N ARG A 295 1.28 0.55 -12.09
CA ARG A 295 0.30 1.40 -12.79
C ARG A 295 -0.30 2.49 -11.90
N THR A 296 -0.22 3.74 -12.36
CA THR A 296 -0.77 4.92 -11.67
C THR A 296 -2.01 5.50 -12.31
N THR A 297 -2.42 5.00 -13.48
CA THR A 297 -3.62 5.46 -14.20
C THR A 297 -4.40 4.27 -14.76
N PRO A 298 -5.75 4.34 -14.81
CA PRO A 298 -6.58 5.38 -14.22
C PRO A 298 -6.52 5.38 -12.69
N GLY A 299 -6.70 6.56 -12.07
CA GLY A 299 -6.61 6.75 -10.62
C GLY A 299 -7.60 5.91 -9.82
N ASP A 300 -8.79 5.65 -10.34
CA ASP A 300 -9.80 4.77 -9.72
C ASP A 300 -9.36 3.30 -9.64
N ARG A 301 -8.29 2.92 -10.32
CA ARG A 301 -7.67 1.58 -10.20
C ARG A 301 -6.54 1.51 -9.18
N ILE A 302 -6.17 2.62 -8.60
CA ILE A 302 -5.26 2.65 -7.45
C ILE A 302 -6.10 2.28 -6.22
N PRO A 303 -5.67 1.31 -5.41
CA PRO A 303 -6.39 0.97 -4.18
C PRO A 303 -6.57 2.22 -3.30
N ASN A 304 -7.81 2.50 -2.89
CA ASN A 304 -8.08 3.64 -2.02
C ASN A 304 -7.47 3.41 -0.63
N VAL A 305 -6.73 4.40 -0.12
CA VAL A 305 -5.96 4.30 1.14
C VAL A 305 -6.86 3.95 2.32
N ASP A 306 -8.00 4.62 2.51
CA ASP A 306 -8.90 4.36 3.64
C ASP A 306 -9.46 2.94 3.62
N ASN A 307 -9.85 2.46 2.43
CA ASN A 307 -10.36 1.09 2.28
C ASN A 307 -9.27 0.05 2.57
N VAL A 308 -8.03 0.28 2.14
CA VAL A 308 -6.89 -0.60 2.45
C VAL A 308 -6.58 -0.60 3.94
N LEU A 309 -6.55 0.56 4.59
CA LEU A 309 -6.33 0.66 6.04
C LEU A 309 -7.42 -0.07 6.82
N ALA A 310 -8.68 0.06 6.38
CA ALA A 310 -9.81 -0.64 6.98
C ALA A 310 -9.69 -2.16 6.84
N GLU A 311 -9.29 -2.66 5.66
CA GLU A 311 -9.04 -4.10 5.45
C GLU A 311 -7.89 -4.62 6.31
N ILE A 312 -6.79 -3.85 6.44
CA ILE A 312 -5.67 -4.21 7.31
C ILE A 312 -6.13 -4.32 8.76
N ARG A 313 -6.81 -3.30 9.28
CA ARG A 313 -7.35 -3.30 10.66
C ARG A 313 -8.30 -4.48 10.90
N ALA A 314 -9.19 -4.76 9.97
CA ALA A 314 -10.10 -5.90 10.06
C ALA A 314 -9.35 -7.24 10.00
N TYR A 315 -8.31 -7.36 9.19
CA TYR A 315 -7.47 -8.56 9.11
C TYR A 315 -6.75 -8.86 10.44
N TYR A 316 -6.20 -7.84 11.09
CA TYR A 316 -5.59 -7.98 12.42
C TYR A 316 -6.63 -8.01 13.57
N GLY A 317 -7.91 -7.75 13.28
CA GLY A 317 -8.97 -7.63 14.29
C GLY A 317 -8.72 -6.44 15.22
N ALA A 318 -8.14 -5.38 14.71
CA ALA A 318 -7.63 -4.29 15.52
C ALA A 318 -8.76 -3.43 16.11
N VAL A 319 -8.57 -3.05 17.38
CA VAL A 319 -9.39 -2.07 18.08
C VAL A 319 -8.47 -0.98 18.61
N ASN A 320 -8.71 0.26 18.23
CA ASN A 320 -7.84 1.41 18.57
C ASN A 320 -6.36 1.16 18.19
N GLY A 321 -6.13 0.59 17.03
CA GLY A 321 -4.78 0.29 16.52
C GLY A 321 -4.06 -0.87 17.20
N ILE A 322 -4.71 -1.61 18.10
CA ILE A 322 -4.15 -2.77 18.80
C ILE A 322 -4.73 -4.07 18.22
N ALA A 323 -3.85 -4.95 17.75
CA ALA A 323 -4.25 -6.22 17.13
C ALA A 323 -4.89 -7.20 18.13
N ASP A 324 -5.95 -7.90 17.69
CA ASP A 324 -6.53 -9.00 18.45
C ASP A 324 -5.68 -10.28 18.27
N GLN A 325 -4.99 -10.65 19.34
CA GLN A 325 -4.18 -11.85 19.40
C GLN A 325 -4.97 -13.11 19.86
N GLN A 326 -6.26 -13.01 20.06
CA GLN A 326 -7.12 -14.13 20.50
C GLN A 326 -8.01 -14.63 19.38
N SER A 327 -8.55 -13.72 18.53
CA SER A 327 -9.53 -14.05 17.50
C SER A 327 -9.46 -13.07 16.34
N SER A 328 -8.61 -13.36 15.34
CA SER A 328 -8.52 -12.55 14.11
C SER A 328 -8.25 -13.43 12.90
N PRO A 329 -8.56 -12.97 11.68
CA PRO A 329 -8.13 -13.62 10.44
C PRO A 329 -6.62 -13.85 10.39
N TYR A 330 -5.82 -12.86 10.82
CA TYR A 330 -4.37 -12.99 10.95
C TYR A 330 -3.96 -14.16 11.85
N LEU A 331 -4.53 -14.25 13.05
CA LEU A 331 -4.26 -15.37 13.97
C LEU A 331 -4.66 -16.72 13.38
N THR A 332 -5.77 -16.77 12.64
CA THR A 332 -6.24 -17.98 11.94
C THR A 332 -5.23 -18.41 10.88
N GLN A 333 -4.78 -17.46 10.05
CA GLN A 333 -3.75 -17.70 9.03
C GLN A 333 -2.44 -18.16 9.67
N MET A 334 -1.96 -17.49 10.71
CA MET A 334 -0.72 -17.83 11.42
C MET A 334 -0.80 -19.18 12.14
N THR A 335 -1.99 -19.59 12.60
CA THR A 335 -2.20 -20.92 13.18
C THR A 335 -2.05 -22.03 12.12
N ALA A 336 -2.64 -21.86 10.94
CA ALA A 336 -2.50 -22.79 9.82
C ALA A 336 -1.05 -22.83 9.30
N PHE A 337 -0.43 -21.65 9.17
CA PHE A 337 0.98 -21.50 8.79
C PHE A 337 1.91 -22.25 9.75
N ALA A 338 1.77 -22.02 11.04
CA ALA A 338 2.61 -22.64 12.06
C ALA A 338 2.42 -24.16 12.11
N LYS A 339 1.19 -24.68 11.97
CA LYS A 339 0.91 -26.13 11.90
C LYS A 339 1.72 -26.77 10.77
N ARG A 340 1.67 -26.21 9.57
CA ARG A 340 2.41 -26.69 8.39
C ARG A 340 3.92 -26.64 8.60
N TRP A 341 4.44 -25.52 9.12
CA TRP A 341 5.87 -25.32 9.23
C TRP A 341 6.52 -26.05 10.40
N LYS A 342 5.82 -26.25 11.53
CA LYS A 342 6.31 -27.11 12.62
C LYS A 342 6.62 -28.52 12.10
N GLN A 343 5.69 -29.15 11.37
CA GLN A 343 5.90 -30.49 10.82
C GLN A 343 7.07 -30.48 9.81
N LYS A 344 7.05 -29.56 8.86
CA LYS A 344 8.06 -29.48 7.79
C LYS A 344 9.47 -29.25 8.33
N LEU A 345 9.64 -28.37 9.32
CA LEU A 345 10.93 -28.11 9.95
C LEU A 345 11.42 -29.30 10.76
N THR A 346 10.54 -29.96 11.52
CA THR A 346 10.89 -31.19 12.24
C THR A 346 11.49 -32.23 11.27
N ASP A 347 10.87 -32.45 10.14
CA ASP A 347 11.31 -33.43 9.16
C ASP A 347 12.63 -33.06 8.47
N VAL A 348 12.77 -31.80 8.03
CA VAL A 348 13.98 -31.38 7.28
C VAL A 348 15.20 -31.20 8.17
N CYS A 349 15.03 -30.69 9.40
CA CYS A 349 16.12 -30.54 10.37
C CYS A 349 16.64 -31.94 10.81
N ALA A 350 15.74 -32.84 11.23
CA ALA A 350 16.13 -34.19 11.63
C ALA A 350 16.79 -34.97 10.47
N ARG A 351 16.32 -34.77 9.24
CA ARG A 351 16.93 -35.38 8.04
C ARG A 351 18.33 -34.84 7.78
N GLY A 352 18.54 -33.53 7.95
CA GLY A 352 19.85 -32.89 7.85
C GLY A 352 20.82 -33.46 8.86
N MET A 353 20.40 -33.55 10.13
CA MET A 353 21.20 -34.13 11.21
C MET A 353 21.61 -35.56 10.93
N ARG A 354 20.67 -36.41 10.50
CA ARG A 354 20.97 -37.84 10.15
C ARG A 354 21.98 -37.98 8.99
N LYS A 355 22.06 -36.96 8.11
CA LYS A 355 23.04 -36.92 7.02
C LYS A 355 24.38 -36.28 7.42
N GLY A 356 24.60 -35.98 8.68
CA GLY A 356 25.81 -35.32 9.17
C GLY A 356 25.97 -33.86 8.73
N LEU A 357 24.88 -33.23 8.27
CA LEU A 357 24.89 -31.80 7.91
C LEU A 357 24.71 -30.92 9.15
N ARG A 358 24.99 -29.64 9.00
CA ARG A 358 24.71 -28.60 10.00
C ARG A 358 23.49 -27.77 9.56
N PRO A 359 22.24 -28.31 9.71
CA PRO A 359 21.06 -27.61 9.25
C PRO A 359 20.81 -26.35 10.09
N ALA A 360 20.43 -25.25 9.42
CA ALA A 360 20.08 -23.98 10.05
C ALA A 360 18.77 -23.47 9.48
N VAL A 361 18.02 -22.73 10.30
CA VAL A 361 16.83 -21.97 9.90
C VAL A 361 17.09 -20.52 10.25
N VAL A 362 16.90 -19.63 9.27
CA VAL A 362 17.03 -18.19 9.41
C VAL A 362 15.66 -17.58 9.66
N PHE A 363 15.58 -16.63 10.58
CA PHE A 363 14.38 -15.87 10.89
C PHE A 363 14.72 -14.38 10.94
N ASP A 364 13.89 -13.56 10.30
CA ASP A 364 13.89 -12.13 10.53
C ASP A 364 13.29 -11.77 11.89
N ALA A 365 13.37 -10.49 12.29
CA ALA A 365 12.80 -10.01 13.55
C ALA A 365 11.38 -9.47 13.36
N ASP A 366 11.24 -8.35 12.67
CA ASP A 366 10.00 -7.58 12.57
C ASP A 366 8.96 -8.35 11.74
N ASP A 367 7.75 -8.43 12.23
CA ASP A 367 6.62 -9.22 11.69
C ASP A 367 6.89 -10.67 11.28
N THR A 368 8.09 -11.14 11.60
CA THR A 368 8.49 -12.54 11.45
C THR A 368 8.57 -13.26 12.79
N THR A 369 9.33 -12.72 13.75
CA THR A 369 9.41 -13.26 15.11
C THR A 369 8.81 -12.31 16.15
N LEU A 370 8.88 -11.02 15.94
CA LEU A 370 8.29 -9.97 16.78
C LEU A 370 7.22 -9.25 15.96
N MET A 371 6.02 -9.13 16.52
CA MET A 371 4.89 -8.49 15.84
C MET A 371 4.96 -6.97 16.06
N THR A 372 5.00 -6.20 14.98
CA THR A 372 5.13 -4.73 15.04
C THR A 372 3.82 -3.99 14.84
N TYR A 373 2.73 -4.67 14.53
CA TYR A 373 1.45 -4.07 14.16
C TYR A 373 0.96 -2.97 15.12
N ASP A 374 1.02 -3.21 16.43
CA ASP A 374 0.55 -2.23 17.43
C ASP A 374 1.37 -0.93 17.39
N MET A 375 2.65 -1.02 17.05
CA MET A 375 3.49 0.15 16.80
C MET A 375 3.10 0.85 15.49
N GLU A 376 2.88 0.07 14.44
CA GLU A 376 2.57 0.62 13.10
C GLU A 376 1.22 1.33 13.08
N ASP A 377 0.17 0.76 13.71
CA ASP A 377 -1.17 1.38 13.72
C ASP A 377 -1.35 2.34 14.91
N ALA A 378 -1.28 1.85 16.16
CA ALA A 378 -1.63 2.68 17.31
C ALA A 378 -0.63 3.80 17.64
N ALA A 379 0.66 3.63 17.31
CA ALA A 379 1.67 4.64 17.64
C ALA A 379 2.13 5.47 16.44
N MET A 380 2.06 4.93 15.23
CA MET A 380 2.57 5.57 14.00
C MET A 380 1.50 5.85 12.95
N GLU A 381 0.27 5.30 13.12
CA GLU A 381 -0.82 5.47 12.14
C GLU A 381 -0.38 5.15 10.71
N PHE A 382 0.42 4.08 10.59
CA PHE A 382 1.09 3.66 9.35
C PHE A 382 1.98 4.75 8.71
N ASN A 383 2.58 5.63 9.54
CA ASN A 383 3.56 6.63 9.11
C ASN A 383 4.87 6.39 9.85
N TYR A 384 5.80 5.72 9.19
CA TYR A 384 7.01 5.23 9.82
C TYR A 384 7.85 6.36 10.45
N SER A 385 8.17 6.17 11.73
CA SER A 385 9.06 7.04 12.52
C SER A 385 10.23 6.23 13.09
N THR A 386 11.43 6.51 12.61
CA THR A 386 12.67 5.87 13.14
C THR A 386 12.86 6.12 14.63
N THR A 387 12.44 7.28 15.14
CA THR A 387 12.52 7.63 16.56
C THR A 387 11.58 6.78 17.39
N LEU A 388 10.31 6.67 17.00
CA LEU A 388 9.34 5.82 17.69
C LEU A 388 9.70 4.35 17.61
N GLN A 389 10.10 3.86 16.42
CA GLN A 389 10.58 2.48 16.26
C GLN A 389 11.74 2.19 17.21
N ASN A 390 12.73 3.09 17.32
CA ASN A 390 13.84 2.89 18.22
C ASN A 390 13.40 2.85 19.70
N VAL A 391 12.46 3.68 20.12
CA VAL A 391 11.87 3.63 21.49
C VAL A 391 11.26 2.25 21.76
N TRP A 392 10.40 1.78 20.84
CA TRP A 392 9.75 0.47 20.99
C TRP A 392 10.76 -0.68 21.04
N VAL A 393 11.81 -0.63 20.22
CA VAL A 393 12.88 -1.64 20.24
C VAL A 393 13.64 -1.60 21.56
N GLN A 394 14.12 -0.43 22.00
CA GLN A 394 14.94 -0.30 23.21
C GLN A 394 14.18 -0.71 24.47
N GLU A 395 12.88 -0.49 24.50
CA GLU A 395 12.02 -0.90 25.61
C GLU A 395 11.50 -2.33 25.47
N SER A 396 11.86 -3.04 24.41
CA SER A 396 11.46 -4.44 24.18
C SER A 396 9.93 -4.62 24.22
N ARG A 397 9.16 -3.73 23.57
CA ARG A 397 7.69 -3.68 23.66
C ARG A 397 6.97 -4.73 22.79
N PHE A 398 7.66 -5.35 21.83
CA PHE A 398 7.00 -6.21 20.84
C PHE A 398 6.58 -7.56 21.43
N PRO A 399 5.32 -7.99 21.21
CA PRO A 399 4.92 -9.36 21.46
C PRO A 399 5.54 -10.30 20.40
N ALA A 400 5.51 -11.60 20.68
CA ALA A 400 5.89 -12.58 19.66
C ALA A 400 4.84 -12.60 18.53
N THR A 401 5.30 -12.70 17.30
CA THR A 401 4.41 -13.02 16.17
C THR A 401 3.64 -14.30 16.46
N PRO A 402 2.29 -14.29 16.34
CA PRO A 402 1.44 -15.39 16.79
C PRO A 402 1.87 -16.74 16.26
N ARG A 403 1.96 -17.75 17.16
CA ARG A 403 2.34 -19.14 16.86
C ARG A 403 3.81 -19.35 16.44
N MET A 404 4.60 -18.32 16.15
CA MET A 404 6.00 -18.46 15.75
C MET A 404 6.91 -19.04 16.85
N PRO A 405 6.71 -18.80 18.17
CA PRO A 405 7.48 -19.49 19.19
C PRO A 405 7.46 -21.02 19.05
N GLY A 406 6.32 -21.59 18.69
CA GLY A 406 6.21 -23.01 18.43
C GLY A 406 6.90 -23.50 17.17
N VAL A 407 7.04 -22.64 16.13
CA VAL A 407 7.76 -22.95 14.89
C VAL A 407 9.27 -22.99 15.14
N VAL A 408 9.79 -21.97 15.85
CA VAL A 408 11.21 -21.89 16.25
C VAL A 408 11.59 -23.05 17.16
N ALA A 409 10.75 -23.35 18.17
CA ALA A 409 10.96 -24.47 19.07
C ALA A 409 10.99 -25.84 18.35
N ALA A 410 10.15 -26.05 17.34
CA ALA A 410 10.14 -27.27 16.54
C ALA A 410 11.45 -27.44 15.75
N ALA A 411 11.95 -26.38 15.13
CA ALA A 411 13.22 -26.38 14.41
C ALA A 411 14.39 -26.69 15.36
N ALA A 412 14.46 -26.00 16.51
CA ALA A 412 15.50 -26.18 17.50
C ALA A 412 15.53 -27.60 18.08
N LYS A 413 14.36 -28.12 18.48
CA LYS A 413 14.22 -29.51 18.98
C LYS A 413 14.63 -30.56 17.96
N ALA A 414 14.44 -30.31 16.68
CA ALA A 414 14.82 -31.21 15.59
C ALA A 414 16.31 -31.08 15.18
N GLY A 415 17.10 -30.26 15.88
CA GLY A 415 18.55 -30.13 15.72
C GLY A 415 19.01 -29.04 14.74
N CYS A 416 18.11 -28.17 14.26
CA CYS A 416 18.53 -27.01 13.49
C CYS A 416 19.15 -25.92 14.36
N THR A 417 20.21 -25.32 13.86
CA THR A 417 20.72 -24.04 14.41
C THR A 417 19.69 -22.94 14.10
N ILE A 418 19.29 -22.20 15.13
CA ILE A 418 18.42 -21.03 14.96
C ILE A 418 19.30 -19.81 14.72
N VAL A 419 19.03 -19.12 13.63
CA VAL A 419 19.76 -17.91 13.21
C VAL A 419 18.76 -16.75 13.14
N GLY A 420 19.08 -15.65 13.82
CA GLY A 420 18.38 -14.38 13.64
C GLY A 420 19.14 -13.50 12.63
N LEU A 421 18.43 -12.88 11.69
CA LEU A 421 19.01 -12.02 10.66
C LEU A 421 18.04 -10.88 10.35
N THR A 422 18.32 -9.69 10.88
CA THR A 422 17.40 -8.56 10.87
C THR A 422 18.02 -7.28 10.32
N GLY A 423 17.20 -6.44 9.69
CA GLY A 423 17.55 -5.08 9.29
C GLY A 423 17.79 -4.11 10.46
N ARG A 424 17.38 -4.45 11.69
CA ARG A 424 17.69 -3.66 12.88
C ARG A 424 19.20 -3.49 13.01
N ASN A 425 19.62 -2.31 13.47
CA ASN A 425 21.05 -2.00 13.55
C ASN A 425 21.72 -2.55 14.83
N ASN A 426 23.05 -2.46 14.88
CA ASN A 426 23.85 -2.98 15.99
C ASN A 426 23.52 -2.34 17.34
N ALA A 427 23.09 -1.08 17.38
CA ALA A 427 22.69 -0.41 18.62
C ALA A 427 21.38 -0.99 19.21
N GLN A 428 20.57 -1.61 18.38
CA GLN A 428 19.28 -2.24 18.76
C GLN A 428 19.43 -3.73 19.12
N ARG A 429 20.63 -4.30 18.94
CA ARG A 429 20.87 -5.75 19.02
C ARG A 429 20.57 -6.35 20.38
N VAL A 430 21.03 -5.71 21.45
CA VAL A 430 20.82 -6.20 22.83
C VAL A 430 19.34 -6.21 23.18
N ALA A 431 18.67 -5.09 23.00
CA ALA A 431 17.23 -4.96 23.27
C ALA A 431 16.39 -5.95 22.44
N THR A 432 16.77 -6.19 21.18
CA THR A 432 16.09 -7.18 20.33
C THR A 432 16.25 -8.61 20.87
N LEU A 433 17.48 -8.99 21.30
CA LEU A 433 17.71 -10.31 21.91
C LEU A 433 16.96 -10.47 23.22
N ASP A 434 16.90 -9.42 24.05
CA ASP A 434 16.15 -9.42 25.32
C ASP A 434 14.65 -9.57 25.07
N ASN A 435 14.11 -8.88 24.05
CA ASN A 435 12.72 -9.02 23.66
C ASN A 435 12.42 -10.46 23.16
N LEU A 436 13.29 -11.01 22.30
CA LEU A 436 13.14 -12.38 21.81
C LEU A 436 13.25 -13.42 22.94
N ALA A 437 14.14 -13.23 23.92
CA ALA A 437 14.32 -14.15 25.01
C ALA A 437 13.07 -14.33 25.88
N ARG A 438 12.19 -13.31 25.94
CA ARG A 438 10.90 -13.41 26.65
C ARG A 438 9.95 -14.45 26.02
N TRP A 439 10.07 -14.70 24.73
CA TRP A 439 9.13 -15.50 23.96
C TRP A 439 9.71 -16.79 23.38
N TYR A 440 11.02 -16.80 23.10
CA TYR A 440 11.72 -17.83 22.33
C TYR A 440 12.78 -18.54 23.18
N HIS A 441 12.34 -19.39 24.08
CA HIS A 441 13.20 -20.16 24.99
C HIS A 441 12.73 -21.62 25.15
N ASP A 442 13.62 -22.48 25.63
CA ASP A 442 13.28 -23.84 26.00
C ASP A 442 12.57 -23.89 27.38
N ALA A 443 12.20 -25.09 27.81
CA ALA A 443 11.52 -25.26 29.11
C ALA A 443 12.41 -24.91 30.33
N ARG A 444 13.71 -24.73 30.14
CA ARG A 444 14.68 -24.32 31.16
C ARG A 444 14.98 -22.81 31.11
N GLY A 445 14.33 -22.08 30.22
CA GLY A 445 14.57 -20.67 30.02
C GLY A 445 15.76 -20.32 29.12
N ASN A 446 16.41 -21.30 28.48
CA ASN A 446 17.52 -20.98 27.57
C ASN A 446 17.00 -20.42 26.26
N PRO A 447 17.47 -19.24 25.80
CA PRO A 447 16.97 -18.63 24.59
C PRO A 447 17.39 -19.43 23.35
N TYR A 448 16.48 -19.55 22.38
CA TYR A 448 16.77 -20.15 21.07
C TYR A 448 17.62 -19.23 20.19
N PHE A 449 17.39 -17.92 20.24
CA PHE A 449 18.20 -16.92 19.55
C PHE A 449 19.43 -16.58 20.40
N ARG A 450 20.57 -17.13 19.99
CA ARG A 450 21.84 -16.92 20.70
C ARG A 450 22.64 -15.82 20.03
N SER A 451 23.32 -14.99 20.82
CA SER A 451 24.15 -13.89 20.35
C SER A 451 25.14 -14.29 19.24
N ALA A 452 25.74 -15.48 19.31
CA ALA A 452 26.69 -15.97 18.29
C ALA A 452 26.05 -16.24 16.90
N HIS A 453 24.73 -16.38 16.83
CA HIS A 453 23.99 -16.65 15.60
C HIS A 453 22.90 -15.59 15.35
N TYR A 454 23.08 -14.38 15.88
CA TYR A 454 22.17 -13.26 15.67
C TYR A 454 22.89 -12.12 14.95
N PHE A 455 22.41 -11.74 13.79
CA PHE A 455 23.03 -10.76 12.90
C PHE A 455 22.12 -9.53 12.74
N THR A 456 22.69 -8.37 13.00
CA THR A 456 22.06 -7.06 12.84
C THR A 456 22.84 -6.26 11.81
N LYS A 457 22.16 -5.34 11.13
CA LYS A 457 22.81 -4.40 10.21
C LYS A 457 23.72 -3.45 11.02
N TRP A 458 24.71 -2.89 10.38
CA TRP A 458 25.54 -1.83 10.97
C TRP A 458 24.74 -0.52 11.09
N THR A 459 25.23 0.42 11.89
CA THR A 459 24.67 1.78 11.93
C THR A 459 25.10 2.56 10.69
N SER A 460 24.37 3.62 10.33
CA SER A 460 24.70 4.43 9.15
C SER A 460 26.09 5.09 9.21
N SER A 461 26.68 5.22 10.40
CA SER A 461 28.03 5.76 10.61
C SER A 461 29.14 4.71 10.45
N ASP A 462 28.80 3.42 10.40
CA ASP A 462 29.77 2.33 10.37
C ASP A 462 30.03 1.85 8.93
N THR A 463 31.23 1.28 8.71
CA THR A 463 31.53 0.61 7.45
C THR A 463 30.82 -0.76 7.40
N PRO A 464 30.23 -1.14 6.25
CA PRO A 464 29.70 -2.47 6.08
C PRO A 464 30.73 -3.56 6.39
N PRO A 465 30.35 -4.67 7.06
CA PRO A 465 31.23 -5.79 7.28
C PRO A 465 31.81 -6.35 5.98
N ALA A 466 33.08 -6.80 5.98
CA ALA A 466 33.80 -7.24 4.78
C ALA A 466 33.13 -8.39 3.98
N HIS A 467 32.20 -9.12 4.59
CA HIS A 467 31.43 -10.18 3.87
C HIS A 467 30.22 -9.66 3.11
N VAL A 468 29.85 -8.39 3.29
CA VAL A 468 28.68 -7.80 2.63
C VAL A 468 29.08 -7.32 1.24
N ASP A 469 28.38 -7.85 0.25
CA ASP A 469 28.46 -7.47 -1.14
C ASP A 469 27.32 -6.48 -1.42
N CYS A 470 27.66 -5.22 -1.57
CA CYS A 470 26.71 -4.11 -1.77
C CYS A 470 26.21 -3.99 -3.22
N THR A 471 26.27 -5.06 -4.00
CA THR A 471 25.80 -5.08 -5.40
C THR A 471 24.77 -6.18 -5.66
N VAL A 472 24.35 -6.89 -4.63
CA VAL A 472 23.39 -8.01 -4.78
C VAL A 472 22.02 -7.51 -5.25
N ASP A 473 21.59 -6.33 -4.80
CA ASP A 473 20.35 -5.68 -5.21
C ASP A 473 20.42 -4.99 -6.59
N GLY A 474 21.60 -4.97 -7.20
CA GLY A 474 21.88 -4.31 -8.47
C GLY A 474 22.04 -2.78 -8.38
N ASN A 475 22.04 -2.20 -7.19
CA ASN A 475 22.21 -0.76 -6.97
C ASN A 475 23.59 -0.48 -6.32
N PRO A 476 24.56 0.05 -7.05
CA PRO A 476 25.91 0.31 -6.50
C PRO A 476 25.98 1.56 -5.61
N ALA A 477 24.89 2.31 -5.45
CA ALA A 477 24.90 3.60 -4.72
C ALA A 477 24.88 3.45 -3.18
N GLY A 478 24.83 2.21 -2.66
CA GLY A 478 24.82 1.96 -1.23
C GLY A 478 24.70 0.47 -0.90
N CYS A 479 24.62 0.14 0.39
CA CYS A 479 24.35 -1.21 0.85
C CYS A 479 22.94 -1.30 1.45
N SER A 480 22.08 -2.03 0.80
CA SER A 480 20.69 -2.26 1.22
C SER A 480 20.56 -3.32 2.33
N SER A 481 19.36 -3.50 2.83
CA SER A 481 19.04 -4.62 3.73
C SER A 481 19.08 -5.97 3.00
N LEU A 482 18.73 -5.99 1.73
CA LEU A 482 18.85 -7.16 0.86
C LEU A 482 20.30 -7.61 0.74
N ASP A 483 21.23 -6.68 0.40
CA ASP A 483 22.67 -6.98 0.30
C ASP A 483 23.22 -7.61 1.58
N PHE A 484 22.88 -7.01 2.72
CA PHE A 484 23.29 -7.51 4.03
C PHE A 484 22.76 -8.93 4.29
N LYS A 485 21.44 -9.12 4.10
CA LYS A 485 20.76 -10.39 4.41
C LYS A 485 21.24 -11.51 3.48
N ALA A 486 21.32 -11.26 2.17
CA ALA A 486 21.81 -12.23 1.20
C ALA A 486 23.26 -12.61 1.43
N SER A 487 24.14 -11.62 1.64
CA SER A 487 25.57 -11.85 1.91
C SER A 487 25.79 -12.60 3.21
N THR A 488 25.01 -12.31 4.25
CA THR A 488 25.12 -13.03 5.54
C THR A 488 24.64 -14.49 5.39
N ARG A 489 23.60 -14.77 4.63
CA ARG A 489 23.18 -16.16 4.34
C ARG A 489 24.27 -16.91 3.57
N ARG A 490 24.91 -16.27 2.58
CA ARG A 490 26.05 -16.84 1.84
C ARG A 490 27.22 -17.16 2.77
N LEU A 491 27.61 -16.21 3.63
CA LEU A 491 28.64 -16.42 4.64
C LEU A 491 28.36 -17.63 5.56
N LEU A 492 27.13 -17.79 6.00
CA LEU A 492 26.74 -18.93 6.85
C LEU A 492 26.89 -20.26 6.11
N GLN A 493 26.57 -20.32 4.81
CA GLN A 493 26.80 -21.50 3.99
C GLN A 493 28.29 -21.79 3.79
N GLU A 494 29.11 -20.79 3.55
CA GLU A 494 30.57 -20.91 3.45
C GLU A 494 31.18 -21.44 4.76
N ARG A 495 30.58 -21.12 5.90
CA ARG A 495 30.93 -21.66 7.22
C ARG A 495 30.36 -23.07 7.48
N GLY A 496 29.82 -23.70 6.46
CA GLY A 496 29.35 -25.09 6.50
C GLY A 496 27.93 -25.27 7.06
N MET A 497 27.15 -24.19 7.24
CA MET A 497 25.74 -24.31 7.59
C MET A 497 24.89 -24.62 6.34
N ARG A 498 23.89 -25.49 6.49
CA ARG A 498 22.89 -25.76 5.46
C ARG A 498 21.60 -25.02 5.81
N ILE A 499 21.34 -23.85 5.22
CA ILE A 499 20.10 -23.12 5.45
C ILE A 499 18.94 -23.87 4.78
N VAL A 500 18.14 -24.56 5.59
CA VAL A 500 17.03 -25.41 5.11
C VAL A 500 15.74 -24.63 4.92
N ALA A 501 15.58 -23.49 5.60
CA ALA A 501 14.51 -22.53 5.40
C ALA A 501 14.96 -21.13 5.87
N ASN A 502 14.37 -20.09 5.29
CA ASN A 502 14.57 -18.70 5.62
C ASN A 502 13.21 -18.00 5.68
N PHE A 503 12.84 -17.48 6.85
CA PHE A 503 11.56 -16.85 7.14
C PHE A 503 11.71 -15.34 7.19
N GLY A 504 10.84 -14.63 6.50
CA GLY A 504 10.77 -13.18 6.48
C GLY A 504 9.40 -12.69 6.03
N ASP A 505 9.04 -11.49 6.41
CA ASP A 505 7.82 -10.81 5.99
C ASP A 505 8.05 -9.84 4.84
N GLN A 506 9.32 -9.51 4.54
CA GLN A 506 9.72 -8.69 3.40
C GLN A 506 10.39 -9.52 2.30
N PHE A 507 10.30 -9.07 1.05
CA PHE A 507 11.00 -9.72 -0.06
C PHE A 507 12.52 -9.60 0.08
N SER A 508 13.01 -8.47 0.61
CA SER A 508 14.42 -8.25 0.92
C SER A 508 15.00 -9.27 1.93
N ASP A 509 14.17 -9.93 2.74
CA ASP A 509 14.60 -11.03 3.60
C ASP A 509 14.93 -12.30 2.82
N LEU A 510 14.26 -12.50 1.70
CA LEU A 510 14.13 -13.79 1.02
C LEU A 510 14.94 -13.87 -0.26
N ILE A 511 15.06 -12.76 -0.99
CA ILE A 511 15.78 -12.63 -2.26
C ILE A 511 17.29 -12.73 -2.07
N GLY A 512 18.05 -12.98 -3.14
CA GLY A 512 19.52 -13.10 -3.14
C GLY A 512 20.00 -14.50 -2.78
N GLY A 513 19.15 -15.51 -2.82
CA GLY A 513 19.50 -16.92 -2.72
C GLY A 513 20.01 -17.38 -1.36
N SER A 514 20.89 -18.40 -1.38
CA SER A 514 21.53 -19.01 -0.20
C SER A 514 20.56 -19.61 0.82
N SER A 515 19.35 -19.99 0.40
CA SER A 515 18.36 -20.70 1.21
C SER A 515 17.65 -21.77 0.36
N ALA A 516 17.40 -22.94 0.95
CA ALA A 516 16.67 -23.99 0.25
C ALA A 516 15.15 -23.70 0.14
N ARG A 517 14.61 -22.86 1.03
CA ARG A 517 13.18 -22.49 1.07
C ARG A 517 13.02 -21.10 1.64
N PRO A 518 12.84 -20.08 0.81
CA PRO A 518 12.32 -18.80 1.26
C PRO A 518 10.86 -18.96 1.69
N VAL A 519 10.47 -18.32 2.79
CA VAL A 519 9.15 -18.44 3.41
C VAL A 519 8.63 -17.06 3.76
N LYS A 520 7.73 -16.55 2.93
CA LYS A 520 7.07 -15.26 3.10
C LYS A 520 5.98 -15.35 4.18
N LEU A 521 6.02 -14.46 5.15
CA LEU A 521 4.94 -14.20 6.08
C LEU A 521 4.07 -13.04 5.56
N PRO A 522 2.77 -13.02 5.89
CA PRO A 522 1.92 -11.89 5.49
C PRO A 522 2.32 -10.62 6.24
N ASN A 523 2.47 -9.54 5.50
CA ASN A 523 2.63 -8.20 6.05
C ASN A 523 2.07 -7.16 5.07
N PRO A 524 0.82 -6.67 5.30
CA PRO A 524 0.26 -5.58 4.52
C PRO A 524 0.54 -4.19 5.08
N THR A 525 1.29 -4.06 6.20
CA THR A 525 1.40 -2.79 6.96
C THR A 525 2.53 -1.88 6.51
N TYR A 526 3.68 -2.42 6.13
CA TYR A 526 4.81 -1.64 5.61
C TYR A 526 5.59 -2.43 4.56
N TYR A 527 6.37 -1.72 3.76
CA TYR A 527 7.20 -2.30 2.72
C TYR A 527 8.66 -1.82 2.83
N LEU A 528 9.58 -2.77 2.85
CA LEU A 528 11.02 -2.50 2.79
C LEU A 528 11.59 -3.10 1.50
N PRO A 529 12.09 -2.26 0.57
CA PRO A 529 12.64 -2.70 -0.70
C PRO A 529 13.90 -3.56 -0.56
#